data_d9b48386c85ca5492bb6607bab8af212
#
_entry.id   d9b48386c85ca5492bb6607bab8af212
#
_cell.length_a   1.000
_cell.length_b   1.000
_cell.length_c   1.000
_cell.angle_alpha   90.00
_cell.angle_beta   90.00
_cell.angle_gamma   90.00
#
_symmetry.space_group_name_H-M   'P 1'
#
loop_
_entity.id
_entity.type
_entity.pdbx_description
1 polymer ?
#
loop_
_entity_poly.entity_id
_entity_poly.type
_entity_poly.pdbx_seq_one_letter_code
_entity_poly.pdbx_strand_id
1 'polypeptide(L)'
;MLDRIADLEVIVTGSEAEALHLEQNLVKRHRPLFNVRLRDDKSFPYIAVTVADEFPRVLFTRERHRRGVVYFGPYANARSVRETLDTLNRVFQYRPCEGPKPGRHSGVPCLDFHIERCLAPCIGAISKDDYRALIDGVVD
;
A
#
# COMPACT_ATOMS: atom_id res chain seq x y z
N MET A 1 -29.56 -4.76 -23.98
CA MET A 1 -28.29 -5.50 -23.84
C MET A 1 -28.06 -6.43 -25.02
N LEU A 2 -29.03 -7.28 -25.35
CA LEU A 2 -28.91 -8.27 -26.46
C LEU A 2 -28.60 -7.64 -27.83
N ASP A 3 -29.17 -6.49 -28.15
CA ASP A 3 -28.98 -5.77 -29.43
C ASP A 3 -27.57 -5.22 -29.67
N ARG A 4 -26.67 -5.35 -28.67
CA ARG A 4 -25.29 -4.87 -28.73
C ARG A 4 -24.23 -5.98 -28.68
N ILE A 5 -24.65 -7.23 -28.65
CA ILE A 5 -23.75 -8.38 -28.71
C ILE A 5 -23.37 -8.62 -30.15
N ALA A 6 -22.08 -8.46 -30.48
CA ALA A 6 -21.56 -8.70 -31.81
C ALA A 6 -20.92 -10.10 -31.93
N ASP A 7 -20.30 -10.58 -30.86
CA ASP A 7 -19.59 -11.86 -30.83
C ASP A 7 -19.51 -12.42 -29.41
N LEU A 8 -19.22 -13.72 -29.29
CA LEU A 8 -19.03 -14.43 -28.01
C LEU A 8 -17.76 -15.29 -28.07
N GLU A 9 -16.84 -15.02 -27.17
CA GLU A 9 -15.64 -15.83 -26.99
C GLU A 9 -15.68 -16.55 -25.63
N VAL A 10 -15.23 -17.79 -25.58
CA VAL A 10 -15.19 -18.61 -24.35
C VAL A 10 -13.75 -18.97 -24.04
N ILE A 11 -13.29 -18.64 -22.83
CA ILE A 11 -11.98 -19.00 -22.32
C ILE A 11 -12.17 -19.97 -21.15
N VAL A 12 -11.62 -21.19 -21.27
CA VAL A 12 -11.68 -22.21 -20.21
C VAL A 12 -10.48 -22.02 -19.28
N THR A 13 -10.74 -21.99 -17.98
CA THR A 13 -9.73 -21.83 -16.91
C THR A 13 -9.65 -23.09 -16.06
N GLY A 14 -8.53 -23.31 -15.37
CA GLY A 14 -8.29 -24.47 -14.52
C GLY A 14 -9.01 -24.44 -13.17
N SER A 15 -9.48 -23.26 -12.74
CA SER A 15 -10.18 -23.07 -11.46
C SER A 15 -11.09 -21.84 -11.47
N GLU A 16 -12.06 -21.79 -10.54
CA GLU A 16 -12.93 -20.63 -10.34
C GLU A 16 -12.13 -19.37 -9.98
N ALA A 17 -11.10 -19.50 -9.15
CA ALA A 17 -10.24 -18.38 -8.77
C ALA A 17 -9.54 -17.77 -9.99
N GLU A 18 -9.05 -18.62 -10.90
CA GLU A 18 -8.42 -18.19 -12.14
C GLU A 18 -9.43 -17.50 -13.07
N ALA A 19 -10.65 -18.03 -13.17
CA ALA A 19 -11.73 -17.42 -13.94
C ALA A 19 -12.05 -16.01 -13.45
N LEU A 20 -12.18 -15.82 -12.11
CA LEU A 20 -12.43 -14.51 -11.51
C LEU A 20 -11.29 -13.53 -11.75
N HIS A 21 -10.03 -13.99 -11.69
CA HIS A 21 -8.87 -13.14 -11.99
C HIS A 21 -8.85 -12.74 -13.49
N LEU A 22 -9.14 -13.68 -14.38
CA LEU A 22 -9.21 -13.41 -15.82
C LEU A 22 -10.33 -12.42 -16.13
N GLU A 23 -11.54 -12.62 -15.58
CA GLU A 23 -12.67 -11.70 -15.71
C GLU A 23 -12.29 -10.30 -15.25
N GLN A 24 -11.68 -10.16 -14.09
CA GLN A 24 -11.25 -8.87 -13.54
C GLN A 24 -10.24 -8.16 -14.47
N ASN A 25 -9.30 -8.90 -15.01
CA ASN A 25 -8.31 -8.36 -15.97
C ASN A 25 -8.96 -7.90 -17.27
N LEU A 26 -9.87 -8.70 -17.82
CA LEU A 26 -10.61 -8.35 -19.04
C LEU A 26 -11.51 -7.13 -18.83
N VAL A 27 -12.22 -7.05 -17.71
CA VAL A 27 -13.04 -5.87 -17.37
C VAL A 27 -12.19 -4.61 -17.22
N LYS A 28 -11.03 -4.68 -16.57
CA LYS A 28 -10.09 -3.55 -16.45
C LYS A 28 -9.54 -3.11 -17.79
N ARG A 29 -9.21 -4.08 -18.67
CA ARG A 29 -8.64 -3.82 -19.99
C ARG A 29 -9.66 -3.22 -20.96
N HIS A 30 -10.85 -3.80 -21.00
CA HIS A 30 -11.87 -3.46 -22.01
C HIS A 30 -12.94 -2.49 -21.52
N ARG A 31 -13.05 -2.26 -20.20
CA ARG A 31 -14.02 -1.35 -19.54
C ARG A 31 -15.45 -1.50 -20.10
N PRO A 32 -16.02 -2.72 -20.14
CA PRO A 32 -17.31 -2.96 -20.77
C PRO A 32 -18.44 -2.15 -20.10
N LEU A 33 -19.39 -1.68 -20.90
CA LEU A 33 -20.47 -0.77 -20.45
C LEU A 33 -21.39 -1.38 -19.39
N PHE A 34 -21.57 -2.71 -19.39
CA PHE A 34 -22.56 -3.39 -18.57
C PHE A 34 -21.99 -4.06 -17.31
N ASN A 35 -20.68 -4.12 -17.13
CA ASN A 35 -20.04 -4.69 -15.93
C ASN A 35 -19.86 -3.65 -14.82
N VAL A 36 -20.96 -3.19 -14.25
CA VAL A 36 -20.97 -2.09 -13.26
C VAL A 36 -20.23 -2.50 -11.96
N ARG A 37 -20.37 -3.74 -11.50
CA ARG A 37 -19.76 -4.20 -10.24
C ARG A 37 -18.23 -4.30 -10.26
N LEU A 38 -17.65 -4.66 -11.39
CA LEU A 38 -16.19 -4.82 -11.55
C LEU A 38 -15.52 -3.56 -12.09
N ARG A 39 -16.28 -2.51 -12.38
CA ARG A 39 -15.76 -1.18 -12.69
C ARG A 39 -15.30 -0.41 -11.46
N ASP A 40 -15.64 -0.90 -10.27
CA ASP A 40 -15.15 -0.31 -9.04
C ASP A 40 -13.61 -0.40 -9.07
N ASP A 41 -12.98 0.75 -9.22
CA ASP A 41 -11.54 0.95 -9.47
C ASP A 41 -10.72 0.68 -8.18
N LYS A 42 -11.13 -0.35 -7.43
CA LYS A 42 -10.37 -0.84 -6.28
C LYS A 42 -9.09 -1.49 -6.80
N SER A 43 -8.11 -0.64 -7.07
CA SER A 43 -6.74 -1.09 -7.30
C SER A 43 -6.30 -1.99 -6.15
N PHE A 44 -5.50 -3.01 -6.47
CA PHE A 44 -4.91 -3.86 -5.44
C PHE A 44 -4.15 -3.02 -4.41
N PRO A 45 -4.19 -3.38 -3.12
CA PRO A 45 -3.41 -2.71 -2.10
C PRO A 45 -1.92 -3.03 -2.24
N TYR A 46 -1.11 -2.04 -1.88
CA TYR A 46 0.34 -2.10 -1.82
C TYR A 46 0.83 -1.59 -0.46
N ILE A 47 1.99 -2.04 -0.05
CA ILE A 47 2.83 -1.36 0.94
C ILE A 47 3.72 -0.41 0.17
N ALA A 48 3.77 0.85 0.58
CA ALA A 48 4.60 1.88 -0.03
C ALA A 48 5.61 2.44 0.99
N VAL A 49 6.87 2.58 0.58
CA VAL A 49 7.94 3.18 1.38
C VAL A 49 8.40 4.44 0.68
N THR A 50 8.27 5.61 1.32
CA THR A 50 8.61 6.92 0.74
C THR A 50 10.11 7.21 0.86
N VAL A 51 10.93 6.45 0.15
CA VAL A 51 12.41 6.50 0.26
C VAL A 51 13.03 7.85 -0.09
N ALA A 52 12.33 8.72 -0.81
CA ALA A 52 12.79 10.07 -1.13
C ALA A 52 12.59 11.07 0.02
N ASP A 53 11.76 10.76 1.01
CA ASP A 53 11.55 11.62 2.18
C ASP A 53 12.78 11.60 3.09
N GLU A 54 13.00 12.69 3.81
CA GLU A 54 14.08 12.79 4.82
C GLU A 54 13.92 11.73 5.91
N PHE A 55 12.70 11.52 6.38
CA PHE A 55 12.29 10.43 7.27
C PHE A 55 11.22 9.61 6.55
N PRO A 56 11.59 8.52 5.85
CA PRO A 56 10.65 7.71 5.09
C PRO A 56 9.49 7.18 5.91
N ARG A 57 8.36 6.96 5.24
CA ARG A 57 7.15 6.35 5.81
C ARG A 57 6.90 5.01 5.18
N VAL A 58 6.35 4.10 5.97
CA VAL A 58 5.80 2.83 5.47
C VAL A 58 4.29 2.90 5.62
N LEU A 59 3.56 2.76 4.51
CA LEU A 59 2.12 3.00 4.50
C LEU A 59 1.35 2.07 3.55
N PHE A 60 0.08 1.90 3.86
CA PHE A 60 -0.89 1.28 2.96
C PHE A 60 -1.28 2.26 1.86
N THR A 61 -1.30 1.80 0.60
CA THR A 61 -1.81 2.61 -0.51
C THR A 61 -2.51 1.77 -1.58
N ARG A 62 -3.39 2.43 -2.34
CA ARG A 62 -3.97 1.93 -3.60
C ARG A 62 -3.73 2.93 -4.73
N GLU A 63 -2.95 3.96 -4.47
CA GLU A 63 -2.65 4.99 -5.45
C GLU A 63 -1.71 4.49 -6.54
N ARG A 64 -1.65 5.24 -7.64
CA ARG A 64 -0.69 5.01 -8.72
C ARG A 64 0.73 5.19 -8.20
N HIS A 65 1.65 4.39 -8.74
CA HIS A 65 3.05 4.45 -8.38
C HIS A 65 3.65 5.84 -8.67
N ARG A 66 4.38 6.38 -7.70
CA ARG A 66 5.03 7.69 -7.75
C ARG A 66 6.56 7.51 -7.72
N ARG A 67 7.29 8.46 -8.30
CA ARG A 67 8.76 8.50 -8.19
C ARG A 67 9.18 8.73 -6.74
N GLY A 68 10.28 8.10 -6.32
CA GLY A 68 10.81 8.21 -4.96
C GLY A 68 10.04 7.42 -3.90
N VAL A 69 9.21 6.47 -4.35
CA VAL A 69 8.48 5.54 -3.49
C VAL A 69 8.74 4.12 -3.98
N VAL A 70 9.11 3.23 -3.06
CA VAL A 70 9.22 1.78 -3.31
C VAL A 70 7.90 1.13 -2.97
N TYR A 71 7.44 0.19 -3.80
CA TYR A 71 6.14 -0.48 -3.64
C TYR A 71 6.33 -1.98 -3.55
N PHE A 72 5.68 -2.59 -2.56
CA PHE A 72 5.59 -4.03 -2.37
C PHE A 72 4.15 -4.50 -2.61
N GLY A 73 3.99 -5.58 -3.32
CA GLY A 73 2.70 -6.11 -3.73
C GLY A 73 2.62 -6.32 -5.25
N PRO A 74 1.44 -6.50 -5.83
CA PRO A 74 0.10 -6.31 -5.24
C PRO A 74 -0.30 -7.39 -4.24
N TYR A 75 -1.06 -7.02 -3.22
CA TYR A 75 -1.64 -7.96 -2.25
C TYR A 75 -3.10 -8.28 -2.58
N ALA A 76 -3.53 -9.49 -2.25
CA ALA A 76 -4.89 -9.95 -2.54
C ALA A 76 -5.97 -9.17 -1.76
N ASN A 77 -5.67 -8.77 -0.52
CA ASN A 77 -6.64 -8.03 0.30
C ASN A 77 -5.97 -7.00 1.22
N ALA A 78 -6.76 -5.99 1.60
CA ALA A 78 -6.31 -4.89 2.45
C ALA A 78 -6.06 -5.29 3.92
N ARG A 79 -6.69 -6.38 4.40
CA ARG A 79 -6.53 -6.86 5.77
C ARG A 79 -5.12 -7.40 5.97
N SER A 80 -4.66 -8.28 5.07
CA SER A 80 -3.30 -8.83 5.14
C SER A 80 -2.23 -7.74 5.10
N VAL A 81 -2.42 -6.70 4.28
CA VAL A 81 -1.49 -5.56 4.25
C VAL A 81 -1.43 -4.83 5.59
N ARG A 82 -2.58 -4.59 6.23
CA ARG A 82 -2.61 -3.92 7.54
C ARG A 82 -1.99 -4.76 8.64
N GLU A 83 -2.23 -6.07 8.64
CA GLU A 83 -1.61 -7.03 9.58
C GLU A 83 -0.08 -7.07 9.40
N THR A 84 0.39 -7.06 8.14
CA THR A 84 1.82 -6.96 7.84
C THR A 84 2.42 -5.65 8.33
N LEU A 85 1.77 -4.51 8.05
CA LEU A 85 2.22 -3.19 8.52
C LEU A 85 2.26 -3.09 10.05
N ASP A 86 1.27 -3.67 10.75
CA ASP A 86 1.26 -3.70 12.21
C ASP A 86 2.44 -4.52 12.77
N THR A 87 2.73 -5.67 12.15
CA THR A 87 3.88 -6.50 12.53
C THR A 87 5.20 -5.79 12.24
N LEU A 88 5.38 -5.22 11.07
CA LEU A 88 6.57 -4.45 10.70
C LEU A 88 6.79 -3.26 11.65
N ASN A 89 5.72 -2.54 11.99
CA ASN A 89 5.83 -1.38 12.90
C ASN A 89 6.22 -1.78 14.33
N ARG A 90 5.87 -2.97 14.79
CA ARG A 90 6.33 -3.50 16.10
C ARG A 90 7.82 -3.81 16.10
N VAL A 91 8.36 -4.27 14.99
CA VAL A 91 9.77 -4.65 14.89
C VAL A 91 10.65 -3.43 14.61
N PHE A 92 10.27 -2.62 13.63
CA PHE A 92 11.09 -1.51 13.12
C PHE A 92 10.75 -0.15 13.71
N GLN A 93 9.63 0.02 14.39
CA GLN A 93 9.21 1.24 15.08
C GLN A 93 9.31 2.52 14.22
N TYR A 94 9.01 2.40 12.91
CA TYR A 94 8.99 3.53 11.99
C TYR A 94 7.82 4.49 12.29
N ARG A 95 7.95 5.75 11.87
CA ARG A 95 6.92 6.77 12.11
C ARG A 95 5.59 6.49 11.40
N PRO A 96 4.45 6.48 12.11
CA PRO A 96 3.11 6.34 11.50
C PRO A 96 2.53 7.68 11.07
N CYS A 97 3.08 8.83 11.54
CA CYS A 97 2.52 10.16 11.30
C CYS A 97 2.52 10.55 9.81
N GLU A 98 1.51 11.33 9.42
CA GLU A 98 1.32 11.79 8.05
C GLU A 98 2.23 12.98 7.68
N GLY A 99 2.36 13.21 6.37
CA GLY A 99 3.14 14.31 5.82
C GLY A 99 4.65 14.02 5.65
N PRO A 100 5.37 14.89 4.92
CA PRO A 100 6.79 14.73 4.63
C PRO A 100 7.67 14.95 5.87
N LYS A 101 7.24 15.82 6.77
CA LYS A 101 7.94 16.12 8.05
C LYS A 101 7.33 15.30 9.19
N PRO A 102 8.17 14.72 10.08
CA PRO A 102 7.66 13.96 11.21
C PRO A 102 7.01 14.86 12.28
N GLY A 103 5.95 14.33 12.90
CA GLY A 103 5.32 14.91 14.10
C GLY A 103 4.43 16.12 13.86
N ARG A 104 3.98 16.70 14.97
CA ARG A 104 3.05 17.84 15.02
C ARG A 104 3.75 19.18 15.30
N HIS A 105 5.08 19.22 15.26
CA HIS A 105 5.89 20.41 15.60
C HIS A 105 5.65 20.98 17.01
N SER A 106 5.12 20.17 17.93
CA SER A 106 4.82 20.56 19.31
C SER A 106 6.00 20.44 20.27
N GLY A 107 7.13 19.84 19.81
CA GLY A 107 8.26 19.50 20.66
C GLY A 107 8.00 18.33 21.64
N VAL A 108 6.81 17.75 21.62
CA VAL A 108 6.42 16.62 22.47
C VAL A 108 6.15 15.41 21.59
N PRO A 109 6.66 14.22 21.95
CA PRO A 109 6.39 13.00 21.21
C PRO A 109 4.92 12.60 21.32
N CYS A 110 4.41 11.92 20.28
CA CYS A 110 3.05 11.39 20.30
C CYS A 110 2.96 10.06 21.08
N LEU A 111 1.74 9.56 21.24
CA LEU A 111 1.47 8.30 21.95
C LEU A 111 2.29 7.12 21.39
N ASP A 112 2.48 7.06 20.06
CA ASP A 112 3.22 5.97 19.41
C ASP A 112 4.66 5.83 19.92
N PHE A 113 5.29 6.90 20.38
CA PHE A 113 6.59 6.85 21.05
C PHE A 113 6.49 6.15 22.40
N HIS A 114 5.49 6.50 23.20
CA HIS A 114 5.33 5.95 24.56
C HIS A 114 4.92 4.47 24.57
N ILE A 115 4.29 4.00 23.49
CA ILE A 115 3.92 2.58 23.32
C ILE A 115 4.91 1.81 22.43
N GLU A 116 6.11 2.35 22.23
CA GLU A 116 7.20 1.72 21.46
C GLU A 116 6.84 1.35 20.01
N ARG A 117 6.01 2.18 19.37
CA ARG A 117 5.62 2.06 17.97
C ARG A 117 6.32 3.05 17.05
N CYS A 118 7.10 3.99 17.59
CA CYS A 118 7.79 5.03 16.84
C CYS A 118 9.04 5.51 17.60
N LEU A 119 10.17 5.64 16.93
CA LEU A 119 11.42 6.16 17.51
C LEU A 119 11.48 7.69 17.56
N ALA A 120 10.33 8.38 17.38
CA ALA A 120 10.15 9.82 17.52
C ALA A 120 11.22 10.68 16.80
N PRO A 121 11.41 10.54 15.47
CA PRO A 121 12.30 11.44 14.72
C PRO A 121 11.87 12.90 14.78
N CYS A 122 10.60 13.17 15.16
CA CYS A 122 10.04 14.51 15.28
C CYS A 122 10.63 15.36 16.41
N ILE A 123 11.22 14.72 17.41
CA ILE A 123 11.89 15.38 18.55
C ILE A 123 13.40 15.10 18.57
N GLY A 124 13.93 14.46 17.51
CA GLY A 124 15.35 14.13 17.43
C GLY A 124 15.80 12.96 18.31
N ALA A 125 14.87 12.10 18.75
CA ALA A 125 15.19 10.94 19.58
C ALA A 125 15.98 9.86 18.80
N ILE A 126 15.95 9.89 17.48
CA ILE A 126 16.77 9.09 16.59
C ILE A 126 17.43 9.98 15.54
N SER A 127 18.67 9.66 15.17
CA SER A 127 19.36 10.37 14.09
C SER A 127 18.75 10.04 12.71
N LYS A 128 19.02 10.87 11.72
CA LYS A 128 18.57 10.64 10.34
C LYS A 128 19.18 9.39 9.74
N ASP A 129 20.46 9.17 10.01
CA ASP A 129 21.21 8.05 9.45
C ASP A 129 20.75 6.70 10.07
N ASP A 130 20.56 6.66 11.40
CA ASP A 130 20.02 5.48 12.08
C ASP A 130 18.59 5.18 11.64
N TYR A 131 17.77 6.22 11.47
CA TYR A 131 16.41 6.04 10.96
C TYR A 131 16.41 5.51 9.52
N ARG A 132 17.35 5.96 8.71
CA ARG A 132 17.53 5.47 7.34
C ARG A 132 17.92 4.01 7.32
N ALA A 133 18.90 3.61 8.12
CA ALA A 133 19.33 2.22 8.26
C ALA A 133 18.17 1.30 8.71
N LEU A 134 17.30 1.79 9.60
CA LEU A 134 16.08 1.08 10.01
C LEU A 134 15.13 0.87 8.83
N ILE A 135 14.92 1.88 7.99
CA ILE A 135 14.05 1.77 6.80
C ILE A 135 14.66 0.85 5.74
N ASP A 136 15.98 0.86 5.56
CA ASP A 136 16.66 -0.07 4.66
C ASP A 136 16.39 -1.51 5.08
N GLY A 137 16.40 -1.83 6.38
CA GLY A 137 15.98 -3.13 6.90
C GLY A 137 14.50 -3.47 6.73
N VAL A 138 13.64 -2.50 6.43
CA VAL A 138 12.22 -2.76 6.06
C VAL A 138 12.09 -3.07 4.58
N VAL A 139 13.01 -2.56 3.75
CA VAL A 139 12.99 -2.70 2.29
C VAL A 139 13.63 -4.01 1.84
N ASP A 140 14.63 -4.53 2.58
CA ASP A 140 15.34 -5.80 2.33
C ASP A 140 14.47 -7.01 2.69
#